data_e36fb5e0d69e732691650562dc406a2e
#
_entry.id   e36fb5e0d69e732691650562dc406a2e
#
_cell.length_a   1.000
_cell.length_b   1.000
_cell.length_c   1.000
_cell.angle_alpha   90.00
_cell.angle_beta   90.00
_cell.angle_gamma   90.00
#
_symmetry.space_group_name_H-M   'P 1'
#
loop_
_entity.id
_entity.type
_entity.pdbx_description
1 polymer ?
#
loop_
_entity_poly.entity_id
_entity_poly.type
_entity_poly.pdbx_seq_one_letter_code
_entity_poly.pdbx_strand_id
1 'polypeptide(L)'
;MYYCYILRTLNPFFANSTYNGSTNDLKRRLRQHNGQIGGGAKATCNKGPWEYYAVLTGFSTHNEALSCEWKIKHPTGKKLRPGKYCGVIGRIESLNLVLSLDRWTSKSEGLDSGREYTLYLANDIFDIVKNHDIKENIIIKSIDELVIN
;
A
#
# COMPACT_ATOMS: atom_id res chain seq x y z
N MET A 1 14.69 6.35 -1.45
CA MET A 1 13.25 6.60 -1.55
C MET A 1 12.50 5.54 -0.76
N TYR A 2 11.42 5.92 -0.12
CA TYR A 2 10.61 5.00 0.69
C TYR A 2 9.25 4.81 0.06
N TYR A 3 8.75 3.58 0.09
CA TYR A 3 7.48 3.19 -0.52
C TYR A 3 6.60 2.50 0.51
N CYS A 4 5.32 2.83 0.48
CA CYS A 4 4.28 2.05 1.13
C CYS A 4 3.48 1.36 0.03
N TYR A 5 3.32 0.05 0.09
CA TYR A 5 2.75 -0.72 -1.02
C TYR A 5 1.68 -1.69 -0.55
N ILE A 6 0.85 -2.07 -1.50
CA ILE A 6 -0.13 -3.14 -1.31
C ILE A 6 0.03 -4.15 -2.44
N LEU A 7 0.13 -5.42 -2.06
CA LEU A 7 0.20 -6.56 -2.97
C LEU A 7 -1.14 -7.26 -3.05
N ARG A 8 -1.46 -7.82 -4.23
CA ARG A 8 -2.52 -8.81 -4.39
C ARG A 8 -1.94 -10.08 -5.00
N THR A 9 -2.51 -11.22 -4.63
CA THR A 9 -2.08 -12.49 -5.23
C THR A 9 -2.74 -12.71 -6.59
N LEU A 10 -1.99 -13.33 -7.49
CA LEU A 10 -2.49 -13.81 -8.78
C LEU A 10 -2.88 -15.30 -8.71
N ASN A 11 -2.70 -15.92 -7.55
CA ASN A 11 -3.01 -17.34 -7.35
C ASN A 11 -4.50 -17.52 -7.04
N PRO A 12 -5.27 -18.21 -7.90
CA PRO A 12 -6.72 -18.36 -7.71
C PRO A 12 -7.09 -19.14 -6.44
N PHE A 13 -6.20 -19.98 -5.91
CA PHE A 13 -6.45 -20.69 -4.65
C PHE A 13 -6.44 -19.76 -3.43
N PHE A 14 -5.86 -18.58 -3.56
CA PHE A 14 -5.78 -17.57 -2.49
C PHE A 14 -6.42 -16.26 -2.94
N ALA A 15 -7.39 -16.34 -3.87
CA ALA A 15 -8.05 -15.17 -4.42
C ALA A 15 -8.48 -14.18 -3.33
N ASN A 16 -8.32 -12.89 -3.62
CA ASN A 16 -8.62 -11.80 -2.71
C ASN A 16 -7.64 -11.65 -1.52
N SER A 17 -6.57 -12.44 -1.46
CA SER A 17 -5.51 -12.24 -0.47
C SER A 17 -4.65 -11.04 -0.82
N THR A 18 -4.33 -10.24 0.19
CA THR A 18 -3.54 -9.03 0.06
C THR A 18 -2.45 -8.98 1.13
N TYR A 19 -1.45 -8.15 0.89
CA TYR A 19 -0.42 -7.84 1.87
C TYR A 19 -0.02 -6.38 1.69
N ASN A 20 0.16 -5.64 2.78
CA ASN A 20 0.74 -4.30 2.68
C ASN A 20 1.99 -4.19 3.54
N GLY A 21 2.94 -3.42 3.05
CA GLY A 21 4.22 -3.22 3.69
C GLY A 21 4.89 -1.94 3.25
N SER A 22 6.12 -1.76 3.68
CA SER A 22 6.97 -0.67 3.25
C SER A 22 8.33 -1.22 2.82
N THR A 23 9.00 -0.50 1.92
CA THR A 23 10.32 -0.89 1.44
C THR A 23 11.06 0.32 0.85
N ASN A 24 12.36 0.22 0.76
CA ASN A 24 13.18 1.15 -0.01
C ASN A 24 13.63 0.55 -1.35
N ASP A 25 13.21 -0.69 -1.65
CA ASP A 25 13.62 -1.42 -2.86
C ASP A 25 12.48 -2.33 -3.32
N LEU A 26 11.65 -1.82 -4.22
CA LEU A 26 10.46 -2.52 -4.71
C LEU A 26 10.80 -3.82 -5.43
N LYS A 27 11.86 -3.83 -6.24
CA LYS A 27 12.26 -5.01 -7.00
C LYS A 27 12.67 -6.16 -6.08
N ARG A 28 13.56 -5.87 -5.13
CA ARG A 28 14.02 -6.87 -4.17
C ARG A 28 12.88 -7.38 -3.32
N ARG A 29 12.04 -6.47 -2.83
CA ARG A 29 10.93 -6.85 -1.94
C ARG A 29 9.92 -7.76 -2.64
N LEU A 30 9.58 -7.47 -3.90
CA LEU A 30 8.69 -8.33 -4.67
C LEU A 30 9.28 -9.72 -4.88
N ARG A 31 10.58 -9.80 -5.18
CA ARG A 31 11.27 -11.08 -5.33
C ARG A 31 11.26 -11.88 -4.02
N GLN A 32 11.39 -11.20 -2.87
CA GLN A 32 11.28 -11.83 -1.56
C GLN A 32 9.87 -12.41 -1.34
N HIS A 33 8.83 -11.63 -1.61
CA HIS A 33 7.44 -12.09 -1.46
C HIS A 33 7.11 -13.26 -2.39
N ASN A 34 7.66 -13.26 -3.59
CA ASN A 34 7.45 -14.32 -4.58
C ASN A 34 8.36 -15.55 -4.36
N GLY A 35 9.16 -15.55 -3.31
CA GLY A 35 10.00 -16.69 -2.97
C GLY A 35 11.21 -16.89 -3.88
N GLN A 36 11.54 -15.90 -4.72
CA GLN A 36 12.70 -15.96 -5.62
C GLN A 36 14.02 -15.76 -4.89
N ILE A 37 13.98 -15.03 -3.78
CA ILE A 37 15.11 -14.85 -2.85
C ILE A 37 14.59 -14.92 -1.42
N GLY A 38 15.47 -15.16 -0.46
CA GLY A 38 15.10 -15.25 0.96
C GLY A 38 14.67 -13.92 1.56
N GLY A 39 13.95 -13.96 2.67
CA GLY A 39 13.55 -12.79 3.44
C GLY A 39 12.11 -12.33 3.22
N GLY A 40 11.28 -13.11 2.54
CA GLY A 40 9.88 -12.82 2.35
C GLY A 40 9.07 -12.91 3.66
N ALA A 41 7.92 -12.23 3.69
CA ALA A 41 7.01 -12.29 4.82
C ALA A 41 6.36 -13.67 4.91
N LYS A 42 6.12 -14.13 6.14
CA LYS A 42 5.45 -15.40 6.40
C LYS A 42 4.03 -15.41 5.79
N ALA A 43 3.34 -14.27 5.85
CA ALA A 43 1.98 -14.14 5.32
C ALA A 43 1.88 -14.30 3.80
N THR A 44 2.97 -14.05 3.05
CA THR A 44 3.00 -14.18 1.58
C THR A 44 3.60 -15.49 1.11
N CYS A 45 4.15 -16.29 2.00
CA CYS A 45 4.86 -17.54 1.67
C CYS A 45 3.91 -18.53 1.00
N ASN A 46 4.32 -19.04 -0.18
CA ASN A 46 3.60 -20.05 -0.96
C ASN A 46 2.18 -19.63 -1.41
N LYS A 47 1.87 -18.34 -1.41
CA LYS A 47 0.56 -17.80 -1.82
C LYS A 47 0.64 -16.93 -3.08
N GLY A 48 1.84 -16.82 -3.66
CA GLY A 48 2.06 -16.06 -4.88
C GLY A 48 1.70 -16.81 -6.15
N PRO A 49 1.97 -16.22 -7.32
CA PRO A 49 2.76 -14.99 -7.43
C PRO A 49 1.98 -13.75 -6.98
N TRP A 50 2.72 -12.78 -6.49
CA TRP A 50 2.19 -11.50 -6.02
C TRP A 50 2.52 -10.39 -7.01
N GLU A 51 1.64 -9.38 -7.07
CA GLU A 51 1.91 -8.15 -7.81
C GLU A 51 1.56 -6.94 -6.96
N TYR A 52 2.27 -5.82 -7.19
CA TYR A 52 1.86 -4.53 -6.65
C TYR A 52 0.61 -4.05 -7.37
N TYR A 53 -0.39 -3.57 -6.62
CA TYR A 53 -1.55 -2.91 -7.22
C TYR A 53 -1.80 -1.51 -6.66
N ALA A 54 -1.09 -1.14 -5.59
CA ALA A 54 -1.04 0.22 -5.07
C ALA A 54 0.35 0.48 -4.48
N VAL A 55 0.98 1.58 -4.86
CA VAL A 55 2.28 2.00 -4.33
C VAL A 55 2.25 3.50 -4.10
N LEU A 56 2.46 3.90 -2.85
CA LEU A 56 2.56 5.31 -2.46
C LEU A 56 4.01 5.66 -2.19
N THR A 57 4.50 6.76 -2.77
CA THR A 57 5.85 7.28 -2.58
C THR A 57 5.83 8.80 -2.35
N GLY A 58 6.93 9.33 -1.83
CA GLY A 58 7.07 10.74 -1.49
C GLY A 58 7.40 10.99 -0.02
N PHE A 59 7.49 9.93 0.78
CA PHE A 59 7.79 10.02 2.21
C PHE A 59 9.20 10.60 2.45
N SER A 60 9.29 11.52 3.43
CA SER A 60 10.57 12.13 3.79
C SER A 60 11.46 11.20 4.62
N THR A 61 10.85 10.28 5.38
CA THR A 61 11.57 9.36 6.27
C THR A 61 10.97 7.96 6.20
N HIS A 62 11.77 6.98 6.62
CA HIS A 62 11.32 5.60 6.76
C HIS A 62 10.18 5.49 7.79
N ASN A 63 10.26 6.25 8.88
CA ASN A 63 9.24 6.24 9.93
C ASN A 63 7.87 6.68 9.40
N GLU A 64 7.81 7.66 8.50
CA GLU A 64 6.55 8.09 7.88
C GLU A 64 5.94 6.98 7.03
N ALA A 65 6.76 6.29 6.24
CA ALA A 65 6.31 5.15 5.45
C ALA A 65 5.80 4.01 6.35
N LEU A 66 6.50 3.71 7.44
CA LEU A 66 6.10 2.69 8.42
C LEU A 66 4.77 3.07 9.10
N SER A 67 4.57 4.33 9.44
CA SER A 67 3.34 4.82 10.06
C SER A 67 2.16 4.67 9.11
N CYS A 68 2.36 4.98 7.84
CA CYS A 68 1.36 4.78 6.80
C CYS A 68 0.99 3.30 6.66
N GLU A 69 2.00 2.43 6.58
CA GLU A 69 1.82 0.98 6.53
C GLU A 69 0.98 0.48 7.72
N TRP A 70 1.35 0.89 8.93
CA TRP A 70 0.64 0.49 10.14
C TRP A 70 -0.84 0.92 10.09
N LYS A 71 -1.09 2.17 9.67
CA LYS A 71 -2.46 2.69 9.62
C LYS A 71 -3.32 2.00 8.56
N ILE A 72 -2.74 1.62 7.43
CA ILE A 72 -3.46 0.83 6.43
C ILE A 72 -3.87 -0.54 7.00
N LYS A 73 -3.00 -1.16 7.80
CA LYS A 73 -3.31 -2.43 8.49
C LYS A 73 -4.36 -2.24 9.58
N HIS A 74 -4.38 -1.08 10.22
CA HIS A 74 -5.23 -0.79 11.38
C HIS A 74 -6.03 0.50 11.15
N PRO A 75 -6.93 0.53 10.15
CA PRO A 75 -7.61 1.78 9.76
C PRO A 75 -8.46 2.39 10.87
N THR A 76 -8.98 1.57 11.78
CA THR A 76 -9.74 2.04 12.94
C THR A 76 -8.89 2.27 14.19
N GLY A 77 -7.58 2.02 14.10
CA GLY A 77 -6.66 2.07 15.24
C GLY A 77 -6.70 0.83 16.13
N LYS A 78 -7.56 -0.13 15.83
CA LYS A 78 -7.73 -1.37 16.60
C LYS A 78 -7.07 -2.54 15.89
N LYS A 79 -6.65 -3.54 16.68
CA LYS A 79 -5.99 -4.75 16.15
C LYS A 79 -6.89 -5.51 15.17
N LEU A 80 -8.18 -5.66 15.49
CA LEU A 80 -9.13 -6.35 14.62
C LEU A 80 -9.67 -5.40 13.56
N ARG A 81 -9.47 -5.75 12.30
CA ARG A 81 -9.89 -4.94 11.15
C ARG A 81 -11.30 -5.33 10.71
N PRO A 82 -12.22 -4.33 10.55
CA PRO A 82 -13.54 -4.60 9.97
C PRO A 82 -13.45 -5.20 8.57
N GLY A 83 -14.41 -6.07 8.22
CA GLY A 83 -14.43 -6.77 6.93
C GLY A 83 -14.42 -5.86 5.71
N LYS A 84 -15.00 -4.66 5.81
CA LYS A 84 -14.99 -3.67 4.70
C LYS A 84 -13.58 -3.21 4.31
N TYR A 85 -12.59 -3.40 5.16
CA TYR A 85 -11.19 -3.04 4.93
C TYR A 85 -10.33 -4.26 4.56
N CYS A 86 -10.94 -5.41 4.33
CA CYS A 86 -10.25 -6.64 3.97
C CYS A 86 -10.38 -6.93 2.48
N GLY A 87 -9.43 -7.69 1.93
CA GLY A 87 -9.41 -8.06 0.53
C GLY A 87 -8.90 -6.95 -0.38
N VAL A 88 -8.92 -7.19 -1.68
CA VAL A 88 -8.36 -6.27 -2.71
C VAL A 88 -9.07 -4.91 -2.65
N ILE A 89 -10.39 -4.90 -2.69
CA ILE A 89 -11.18 -3.66 -2.63
C ILE A 89 -11.11 -3.04 -1.24
N GLY A 90 -11.21 -3.85 -0.18
CA GLY A 90 -11.19 -3.37 1.19
C GLY A 90 -9.88 -2.70 1.57
N ARG A 91 -8.74 -3.17 1.06
CA ARG A 91 -7.45 -2.52 1.28
C ARG A 91 -7.38 -1.14 0.62
N ILE A 92 -8.02 -0.96 -0.53
CA ILE A 92 -8.11 0.36 -1.17
C ILE A 92 -9.02 1.29 -0.35
N GLU A 93 -10.11 0.79 0.22
CA GLU A 93 -10.94 1.57 1.13
C GLU A 93 -10.14 2.01 2.36
N SER A 94 -9.33 1.13 2.92
CA SER A 94 -8.42 1.47 4.01
C SER A 94 -7.40 2.54 3.59
N LEU A 95 -6.79 2.41 2.40
CA LEU A 95 -5.85 3.39 1.85
C LEU A 95 -6.52 4.76 1.69
N ASN A 96 -7.73 4.81 1.14
CA ASN A 96 -8.48 6.06 0.97
C ASN A 96 -8.73 6.74 2.31
N LEU A 97 -9.11 5.98 3.33
CA LEU A 97 -9.27 6.51 4.68
C LEU A 97 -7.96 7.10 5.20
N VAL A 98 -6.86 6.36 5.07
CA VAL A 98 -5.53 6.79 5.52
C VAL A 98 -5.08 8.07 4.83
N LEU A 99 -5.32 8.20 3.53
CA LEU A 99 -4.95 9.39 2.75
C LEU A 99 -5.79 10.61 3.10
N SER A 100 -6.93 10.44 3.76
CA SER A 100 -7.79 11.54 4.22
C SER A 100 -7.47 12.03 5.63
N LEU A 101 -6.69 11.28 6.41
CA LEU A 101 -6.41 11.58 7.81
C LEU A 101 -5.27 12.60 7.96
N ASP A 102 -5.38 13.44 9.00
CA ASP A 102 -4.34 14.41 9.36
C ASP A 102 -3.19 13.75 10.14
N ARG A 103 -3.48 12.66 10.82
CA ARG A 103 -2.49 11.93 11.63
C ARG A 103 -2.74 10.43 11.54
N TRP A 104 -1.66 9.67 11.43
CA TRP A 104 -1.73 8.20 11.35
C TRP A 104 -1.48 7.51 12.68
N THR A 105 -0.47 7.97 13.42
CA THR A 105 -0.08 7.44 14.71
C THR A 105 0.23 8.58 15.67
N SER A 106 0.34 8.27 16.98
CA SER A 106 0.73 9.27 17.98
C SER A 106 2.16 9.78 17.81
N LYS A 107 3.00 9.05 17.07
CA LYS A 107 4.41 9.37 16.85
C LYS A 107 4.68 10.04 15.50
N SER A 108 3.67 10.15 14.65
CA SER A 108 3.84 10.59 13.28
C SER A 108 2.61 11.36 12.82
N GLU A 109 2.85 12.42 12.06
CA GLU A 109 1.79 13.13 11.34
C GLU A 109 1.32 12.27 10.15
N GLY A 110 0.32 12.74 9.44
CA GLY A 110 -0.10 12.15 8.17
C GLY A 110 0.74 12.70 7.02
N LEU A 111 0.10 12.84 5.85
CA LEU A 111 0.77 13.41 4.68
C LEU A 111 1.16 14.86 4.93
N ASP A 112 2.41 15.19 4.63
CA ASP A 112 2.92 16.55 4.69
C ASP A 112 2.34 17.34 3.50
N SER A 113 1.55 18.39 3.78
CA SER A 113 0.93 19.24 2.75
C SER A 113 1.94 20.01 1.91
N GLY A 114 3.18 20.18 2.40
CA GLY A 114 4.28 20.82 1.67
C GLY A 114 5.02 19.89 0.72
N ARG A 115 4.66 18.61 0.67
CA ARG A 115 5.30 17.61 -0.19
C ARG A 115 4.33 17.04 -1.19
N GLU A 116 4.85 16.69 -2.36
CA GLU A 116 4.11 15.96 -3.38
C GLU A 116 4.29 14.46 -3.16
N TYR A 117 3.19 13.74 -3.16
CA TYR A 117 3.17 12.28 -3.11
C TYR A 117 2.65 11.74 -4.43
N THR A 118 3.12 10.57 -4.82
CA THR A 118 2.60 9.88 -6.00
C THR A 118 2.02 8.54 -5.59
N LEU A 119 0.76 8.31 -5.98
CA LEU A 119 0.07 7.05 -5.77
C LEU A 119 -0.08 6.33 -7.11
N TYR A 120 0.63 5.21 -7.26
CA TYR A 120 0.54 4.35 -8.43
C TYR A 120 -0.51 3.28 -8.17
N LEU A 121 -1.48 3.15 -9.08
CA LEU A 121 -2.59 2.21 -8.94
C LEU A 121 -2.71 1.33 -10.18
N ALA A 122 -3.08 0.07 -9.97
CA ALA A 122 -3.49 -0.81 -11.06
C ALA A 122 -4.70 -0.21 -11.78
N ASN A 123 -4.77 -0.40 -13.10
CA ASN A 123 -5.78 0.27 -13.93
C ASN A 123 -7.22 -0.12 -13.56
N ASP A 124 -7.44 -1.35 -13.11
CA ASP A 124 -8.74 -1.82 -12.65
C ASP A 124 -9.18 -1.21 -11.31
N ILE A 125 -8.27 -0.52 -10.62
CA ILE A 125 -8.52 0.09 -9.29
C ILE A 125 -8.83 1.59 -9.39
N PHE A 126 -8.48 2.24 -10.50
CA PHE A 126 -8.62 3.70 -10.65
C PHE A 126 -10.03 4.22 -10.30
N ASP A 127 -11.06 3.55 -10.78
CA ASP A 127 -12.44 4.02 -10.60
C ASP A 127 -12.88 4.03 -9.13
N ILE A 128 -12.34 3.14 -8.33
CA ILE A 128 -12.62 3.06 -6.90
C ILE A 128 -12.07 4.30 -6.19
N VAL A 129 -10.85 4.71 -6.56
CA VAL A 129 -10.17 5.85 -5.93
C VAL A 129 -10.76 7.18 -6.42
N LYS A 130 -11.19 7.28 -7.69
CA LYS A 130 -11.79 8.50 -8.25
C LYS A 130 -13.03 8.97 -7.50
N ASN A 131 -13.73 8.09 -6.81
CA ASN A 131 -14.94 8.40 -6.06
C ASN A 131 -14.66 8.95 -4.65
N HIS A 132 -13.39 9.15 -4.30
CA HIS A 132 -12.98 9.66 -3.00
C HIS A 132 -12.28 11.00 -3.12
N ASP A 133 -12.45 11.85 -2.10
CA ASP A 133 -11.75 13.14 -2.01
C ASP A 133 -10.27 12.87 -1.69
N ILE A 134 -9.43 13.08 -2.69
CA ILE A 134 -7.99 12.93 -2.57
C ILE A 134 -7.36 14.31 -2.34
N LYS A 135 -6.41 14.39 -1.41
CA LYS A 135 -5.66 15.63 -1.14
C LYS A 135 -4.91 16.10 -2.39
N GLU A 136 -4.86 17.42 -2.58
CA GLU A 136 -4.27 18.04 -3.78
C GLU A 136 -2.79 17.68 -4.00
N ASN A 137 -2.06 17.40 -2.92
CA ASN A 137 -0.64 17.05 -2.99
C ASN A 137 -0.37 15.59 -3.36
N ILE A 138 -1.42 14.82 -3.69
CA ILE A 138 -1.29 13.44 -4.14
C ILE A 138 -1.59 13.37 -5.63
N ILE A 139 -0.60 12.93 -6.41
CA ILE A 139 -0.73 12.69 -7.84
C ILE A 139 -1.00 11.20 -8.05
N ILE A 140 -2.07 10.88 -8.77
CA ILE A 140 -2.44 9.49 -9.07
C ILE A 140 -1.96 9.14 -10.47
N LYS A 141 -1.22 8.04 -10.59
CA LYS A 141 -0.69 7.52 -11.87
C LYS A 141 -1.00 6.04 -12.02
N SER A 142 -0.99 5.57 -13.27
CA SER A 142 -1.03 4.14 -13.54
C SER A 142 0.20 3.45 -12.98
N ILE A 143 0.02 2.25 -12.43
CA ILE A 143 1.14 1.44 -11.95
C ILE A 143 2.09 1.05 -13.09
N ASP A 144 1.62 1.08 -14.32
CA ASP A 144 2.45 0.83 -15.50
C ASP A 144 3.53 1.90 -15.68
N GLU A 145 3.36 3.09 -15.09
CA GLU A 145 4.35 4.17 -15.09
C GLU A 145 5.41 4.01 -14.00
N LEU A 146 5.22 3.07 -13.07
CA LEU A 146 6.17 2.82 -12.00
C LEU A 146 7.40 2.10 -12.51
N VAL A 147 8.57 2.73 -12.36
CA VAL A 147 9.83 2.13 -12.75
C VAL A 147 10.39 1.33 -11.57
N ILE A 148 10.52 0.03 -11.78
CA ILE A 148 11.11 -0.90 -10.79
C ILE A 148 12.45 -1.35 -11.34
N ASN A 149 13.54 -0.83 -10.79
CA ASN A 149 14.91 -1.15 -11.20
C ASN A 149 15.55 -2.15 -10.25
#